data_a3ff2e64e77b9f7e968769f89df110a3
#
_entry.id   a3ff2e64e77b9f7e968769f89df110a3
#
_cell.length_a   1.000
_cell.length_b   1.000
_cell.length_c   1.000
_cell.angle_alpha   90.00
_cell.angle_beta   90.00
_cell.angle_gamma   90.00
#
_symmetry.space_group_name_H-M   'P 1'
#
loop_
_entity.id
_entity.type
_entity.pdbx_description
1 polymer ?
#
loop_
_entity_poly.entity_id
_entity_poly.type
_entity_poly.pdbx_seq_one_letter_code
_entity_poly.pdbx_strand_id
1 'polypeptide(L)'
;MAWKNGWKAACGALLMLAALSPSPAPAQVPDDVLVVGQIAEPKSLDPHAVTATNDFRILMNLYDGLVRFRSGTLEIEPALAEKWEISPDGKTYTFTLRRGVKFHDGTPFDAEAVKFNFDRMLDDKHPQHDTGPFPLAFFFSAVERTEAADPRTVVFHLKEPYAPLLSNLAYPTGLIVSPEAVRKGGKDYGRKPVGTGAYRFTEWQSNTKVVVERNPDYWNGAPKLQAVIFRPLTDANTRLTELLAGGLDLMVEVPPDAVDLLGKAGGFKLHEQAGPHLWFLILNTREGPFKDVRVRQAINYAIDKEALVKGVLQGTATVADSIVPAAFEWAHDDKLQPYPHDPDRARALLREAGAEGAELKFLVAEGGSGMLAPVPMATAIQADLAKVGLKVTIQTYEWNTYLGLVNQGLAGKGDMAEMAWMTNDPDTLPFLTLRTEALPENGGFNSGYYSNPEIDKLLLQARQSTDRDARAELYRQVQRIVREDAPWAFVANWKQNAVTTERVQGFELQPSFLLNLAHVSKAAQ
;
A
#
# COMPACT_ATOMS: atom_id res chain seq x y z
N MET A 1 63.88 -58.34 39.85
CA MET A 1 64.95 -57.57 39.18
C MET A 1 64.39 -56.20 38.82
N ALA A 2 64.71 -55.28 39.55
CA ALA A 2 65.23 -53.94 39.51
C ALA A 2 65.30 -53.35 38.08
N TRP A 3 64.69 -52.17 37.89
CA TRP A 3 65.44 -50.93 37.90
C TRP A 3 64.51 -49.67 37.87
N LYS A 4 64.85 -48.73 38.76
CA LYS A 4 64.33 -47.35 38.91
C LYS A 4 64.82 -46.49 37.74
N ASN A 5 64.05 -45.51 37.32
CA ASN A 5 64.58 -44.13 37.22
C ASN A 5 63.39 -43.14 37.06
N GLY A 6 63.41 -42.14 37.93
CA GLY A 6 62.48 -41.07 37.93
C GLY A 6 62.94 -39.91 37.03
N TRP A 7 61.96 -39.18 36.53
CA TRP A 7 62.23 -37.86 35.96
C TRP A 7 61.20 -36.86 36.52
N LYS A 8 61.78 -35.78 37.03
CA LYS A 8 61.06 -34.65 37.53
C LYS A 8 60.54 -33.85 36.33
N ALA A 9 59.22 -33.65 36.21
CA ALA A 9 58.64 -32.71 35.28
C ALA A 9 58.41 -31.39 36.01
N ALA A 10 59.06 -30.34 35.52
CA ALA A 10 58.83 -28.95 35.93
C ALA A 10 57.54 -28.44 35.26
N CYS A 11 56.59 -28.01 36.10
CA CYS A 11 55.42 -27.26 35.65
C CYS A 11 55.83 -25.85 35.21
N GLY A 12 55.89 -25.60 33.91
CA GLY A 12 55.93 -24.26 33.33
C GLY A 12 54.49 -23.77 33.09
N ALA A 13 54.00 -22.86 33.87
CA ALA A 13 52.75 -22.18 33.63
C ALA A 13 52.92 -21.16 32.48
N LEU A 14 52.47 -21.51 31.27
CA LEU A 14 52.32 -20.59 30.16
C LEU A 14 50.99 -19.81 30.38
N LEU A 15 51.10 -18.56 30.88
CA LEU A 15 50.04 -17.57 30.82
C LEU A 15 49.82 -17.19 29.32
N MET A 16 48.79 -17.76 28.66
CA MET A 16 48.30 -17.23 27.44
C MET A 16 47.54 -15.92 27.73
N LEU A 17 48.19 -14.79 27.48
CA LEU A 17 47.50 -13.51 27.29
C LEU A 17 46.68 -13.64 25.98
N ALA A 18 45.40 -13.96 26.11
CA ALA A 18 44.47 -13.77 25.03
C ALA A 18 44.35 -12.25 24.77
N ALA A 19 45.01 -11.78 23.72
CA ALA A 19 44.81 -10.43 23.22
C ALA A 19 43.33 -10.36 22.80
N LEU A 20 42.52 -9.70 23.63
CA LEU A 20 41.17 -9.23 23.24
C LEU A 20 41.40 -8.19 22.13
N SER A 21 41.39 -8.63 20.89
CA SER A 21 41.24 -7.72 19.76
C SER A 21 39.91 -7.01 19.95
N PRO A 22 39.89 -5.66 20.02
CA PRO A 22 38.63 -4.96 20.05
C PRO A 22 37.83 -5.35 18.79
N SER A 23 36.63 -5.89 18.97
CA SER A 23 35.68 -6.03 17.85
C SER A 23 35.60 -4.67 17.16
N PRO A 24 35.74 -4.59 15.84
CA PRO A 24 35.56 -3.33 15.15
C PRO A 24 34.19 -2.78 15.56
N ALA A 25 34.16 -1.58 16.12
CA ALA A 25 32.93 -0.86 16.35
C ALA A 25 32.15 -0.84 15.04
N PRO A 26 30.82 -1.07 15.04
CA PRO A 26 30.04 -1.00 13.83
C PRO A 26 30.36 0.34 13.15
N ALA A 27 30.70 0.28 11.86
CA ALA A 27 31.05 1.47 11.09
C ALA A 27 29.88 2.44 11.19
N GLN A 28 30.12 3.58 11.82
CA GLN A 28 29.09 4.59 12.05
C GLN A 28 28.58 5.10 10.71
N VAL A 29 27.25 5.03 10.50
CA VAL A 29 26.64 5.49 9.26
C VAL A 29 26.91 7.00 9.13
N PRO A 30 27.44 7.48 7.98
CA PRO A 30 27.71 8.91 7.78
C PRO A 30 26.46 9.77 8.00
N ASP A 31 26.67 11.02 8.43
CA ASP A 31 25.57 11.95 8.75
C ASP A 31 24.74 12.37 7.53
N ASP A 32 25.25 12.20 6.33
CA ASP A 32 24.58 12.48 5.06
C ASP A 32 24.03 11.21 4.38
N VAL A 33 24.02 10.07 5.07
CA VAL A 33 23.43 8.80 4.61
C VAL A 33 22.25 8.42 5.49
N LEU A 34 21.10 8.14 4.89
CA LEU A 34 19.90 7.65 5.58
C LEU A 34 19.78 6.13 5.41
N VAL A 35 19.59 5.41 6.50
CA VAL A 35 19.34 3.96 6.46
C VAL A 35 17.88 3.68 6.81
N VAL A 36 17.17 3.05 5.85
CA VAL A 36 15.74 2.73 5.95
C VAL A 36 15.55 1.22 6.13
N GLY A 37 14.92 0.82 7.22
CA GLY A 37 14.50 -0.57 7.43
C GLY A 37 13.16 -0.85 6.76
N GLN A 38 13.13 -1.80 5.82
CA GLN A 38 11.94 -2.24 5.09
C GLN A 38 11.55 -3.68 5.42
N ILE A 39 10.27 -4.01 5.18
CA ILE A 39 9.71 -5.33 5.51
C ILE A 39 10.13 -6.43 4.53
N ALA A 40 10.52 -6.08 3.31
CA ALA A 40 10.90 -7.05 2.28
C ALA A 40 11.87 -6.46 1.27
N GLU A 41 12.58 -7.34 0.57
CA GLU A 41 13.36 -7.01 -0.63
C GLU A 41 12.41 -6.62 -1.78
N PRO A 42 12.78 -5.65 -2.65
CA PRO A 42 12.00 -5.37 -3.86
C PRO A 42 12.06 -6.54 -4.83
N LYS A 43 10.94 -6.80 -5.52
CA LYS A 43 10.89 -7.78 -6.61
C LYS A 43 11.53 -7.25 -7.88
N SER A 44 11.31 -5.99 -8.16
CA SER A 44 11.86 -5.26 -9.31
C SER A 44 11.93 -3.77 -9.00
N LEU A 45 12.84 -3.07 -9.66
CA LEU A 45 12.88 -1.61 -9.66
C LEU A 45 12.33 -1.01 -10.97
N ASP A 46 11.52 -1.77 -11.70
CA ASP A 46 10.63 -1.28 -12.74
C ASP A 46 9.25 -0.98 -12.13
N PRO A 47 8.80 0.31 -12.11
CA PRO A 47 7.53 0.69 -11.49
C PRO A 47 6.30 0.05 -12.14
N HIS A 48 6.42 -0.37 -13.39
CA HIS A 48 5.33 -0.98 -14.14
C HIS A 48 5.20 -2.49 -13.91
N ALA A 49 6.22 -3.12 -13.31
CA ALA A 49 6.30 -4.59 -13.16
C ALA A 49 5.97 -5.10 -11.75
N VAL A 50 5.59 -4.21 -10.82
CA VAL A 50 5.39 -4.54 -9.40
C VAL A 50 4.06 -4.02 -8.85
N THR A 51 3.66 -4.54 -7.68
CA THR A 51 2.41 -4.16 -7.00
C THR A 51 2.61 -3.90 -5.51
N ALA A 52 3.77 -4.20 -4.96
CA ALA A 52 3.98 -4.16 -3.51
C ALA A 52 4.50 -2.81 -3.02
N THR A 53 4.00 -2.37 -1.88
CA THR A 53 4.35 -1.07 -1.27
C THR A 53 5.85 -0.95 -0.95
N ASN A 54 6.51 -2.05 -0.57
CA ASN A 54 7.95 -2.04 -0.32
C ASN A 54 8.78 -1.73 -1.59
N ASP A 55 8.32 -2.18 -2.78
CA ASP A 55 8.94 -1.81 -4.05
C ASP A 55 8.73 -0.30 -4.30
N PHE A 56 7.49 0.14 -4.17
CA PHE A 56 7.09 1.53 -4.43
C PHE A 56 7.82 2.55 -3.56
N ARG A 57 8.15 2.23 -2.31
CA ARG A 57 8.93 3.10 -1.42
C ARG A 57 10.32 3.44 -1.97
N ILE A 58 10.95 2.52 -2.68
CA ILE A 58 12.22 2.77 -3.36
C ILE A 58 11.98 3.55 -4.65
N LEU A 59 10.99 3.13 -5.44
CA LEU A 59 10.69 3.66 -6.77
C LEU A 59 10.33 5.15 -6.74
N MET A 60 9.61 5.61 -5.71
CA MET A 60 9.27 7.04 -5.52
C MET A 60 10.49 7.96 -5.36
N ASN A 61 11.66 7.41 -5.15
CA ASN A 61 12.92 8.17 -5.04
C ASN A 61 13.77 8.09 -6.30
N LEU A 62 13.52 7.10 -7.18
CA LEU A 62 14.21 6.89 -8.45
C LEU A 62 13.52 7.55 -9.63
N TYR A 63 12.22 7.75 -9.54
CA TYR A 63 11.37 8.21 -10.65
C TYR A 63 10.44 9.33 -10.23
N ASP A 64 9.95 10.06 -11.21
CA ASP A 64 8.81 10.97 -11.08
C ASP A 64 7.70 10.60 -12.06
N GLY A 65 6.45 10.96 -11.71
CA GLY A 65 5.29 10.92 -12.58
C GLY A 65 5.01 12.27 -13.24
N LEU A 66 4.01 12.34 -14.11
CA LEU A 66 3.52 13.62 -14.65
C LEU A 66 2.96 14.50 -13.55
N VAL A 67 2.25 13.90 -12.63
CA VAL A 67 1.69 14.51 -11.42
C VAL A 67 2.11 13.68 -10.22
N ARG A 68 1.95 14.20 -9.01
CA ARG A 68 2.26 13.51 -7.76
C ARG A 68 1.25 13.85 -6.67
N PHE A 69 1.23 13.11 -5.60
CA PHE A 69 0.54 13.51 -4.38
C PHE A 69 1.35 14.60 -3.68
N ARG A 70 0.66 15.66 -3.24
CA ARG A 70 1.25 16.68 -2.36
C ARG A 70 1.70 16.03 -1.06
N SER A 71 2.86 16.44 -0.56
CA SER A 71 3.43 15.89 0.67
C SER A 71 2.41 15.90 1.81
N GLY A 72 2.32 14.78 2.55
CA GLY A 72 1.40 14.61 3.67
C GLY A 72 -0.09 14.49 3.30
N THR A 73 -0.45 14.48 2.02
CA THR A 73 -1.86 14.44 1.56
C THR A 73 -2.07 13.47 0.39
N LEU A 74 -3.34 13.30 -0.03
CA LEU A 74 -3.72 12.64 -1.29
C LEU A 74 -4.17 13.65 -2.38
N GLU A 75 -3.85 14.93 -2.18
CA GLU A 75 -4.12 15.97 -3.18
C GLU A 75 -3.11 15.87 -4.34
N ILE A 76 -3.61 16.01 -5.56
CA ILE A 76 -2.78 15.96 -6.77
C ILE A 76 -2.13 17.31 -7.04
N GLU A 77 -0.84 17.30 -7.29
CA GLU A 77 -0.08 18.49 -7.72
C GLU A 77 0.81 18.22 -8.94
N PRO A 78 1.25 19.28 -9.67
CA PRO A 78 2.19 19.16 -10.76
C PRO A 78 3.51 18.50 -10.35
N ALA A 79 4.08 17.66 -11.25
CA ALA A 79 5.41 17.09 -11.11
C ALA A 79 6.20 17.26 -12.42
N LEU A 80 6.41 16.24 -13.25
CA LEU A 80 7.05 16.39 -14.56
C LEU A 80 6.20 17.20 -15.54
N ALA A 81 4.89 17.26 -15.36
CA ALA A 81 4.04 18.26 -16.01
C ALA A 81 3.95 19.52 -15.15
N GLU A 82 4.03 20.69 -15.78
CA GLU A 82 3.82 22.00 -15.14
C GLU A 82 2.33 22.28 -14.90
N LYS A 83 1.49 21.82 -15.84
CA LYS A 83 0.03 21.95 -15.81
C LYS A 83 -0.62 20.91 -16.70
N TRP A 84 -1.93 20.76 -16.53
CA TRP A 84 -2.77 19.96 -17.42
C TRP A 84 -4.10 20.66 -17.67
N GLU A 85 -4.76 20.26 -18.74
CA GLU A 85 -6.09 20.71 -19.13
C GLU A 85 -6.94 19.49 -19.48
N ILE A 86 -8.20 19.49 -19.08
CA ILE A 86 -9.16 18.42 -19.36
C ILE A 86 -10.20 18.98 -20.31
N SER A 87 -10.49 18.28 -21.40
CA SER A 87 -11.55 18.69 -22.34
C SER A 87 -12.92 18.67 -21.67
N PRO A 88 -13.88 19.48 -22.14
CA PRO A 88 -15.21 19.55 -21.53
C PRO A 88 -15.98 18.20 -21.52
N ASP A 89 -15.68 17.31 -22.46
CA ASP A 89 -16.25 15.97 -22.51
C ASP A 89 -15.49 14.95 -21.62
N GLY A 90 -14.42 15.38 -20.91
CA GLY A 90 -13.63 14.54 -20.02
C GLY A 90 -12.81 13.45 -20.69
N LYS A 91 -12.69 13.45 -22.02
CA LYS A 91 -12.01 12.39 -22.79
C LYS A 91 -10.60 12.72 -23.24
N THR A 92 -10.15 13.96 -23.04
CA THR A 92 -8.83 14.38 -23.45
C THR A 92 -8.13 15.09 -22.30
N TYR A 93 -6.96 14.60 -21.94
CA TYR A 93 -6.09 15.22 -20.94
C TYR A 93 -4.81 15.67 -21.61
N THR A 94 -4.56 16.98 -21.63
CA THR A 94 -3.39 17.59 -22.25
C THR A 94 -2.43 18.10 -21.19
N PHE A 95 -1.23 17.53 -21.14
CA PHE A 95 -0.19 17.89 -20.17
C PHE A 95 0.90 18.71 -20.85
N THR A 96 1.30 19.83 -20.22
CA THR A 96 2.47 20.62 -20.60
C THR A 96 3.66 20.20 -19.75
N LEU A 97 4.71 19.66 -20.37
CA LEU A 97 5.88 19.12 -19.69
C LEU A 97 6.90 20.19 -19.30
N ARG A 98 7.65 19.96 -18.22
CA ARG A 98 8.78 20.78 -17.78
C ARG A 98 9.88 20.78 -18.82
N ARG A 99 10.62 21.90 -18.89
CA ARG A 99 11.79 22.03 -19.76
C ARG A 99 13.06 21.57 -19.08
N GLY A 100 13.97 20.98 -19.84
CA GLY A 100 15.35 20.71 -19.42
C GLY A 100 15.49 19.56 -18.43
N VAL A 101 14.42 18.79 -18.14
CA VAL A 101 14.52 17.58 -17.32
C VAL A 101 15.27 16.51 -18.11
N LYS A 102 16.15 15.80 -17.40
CA LYS A 102 16.91 14.66 -17.95
C LYS A 102 16.72 13.43 -17.09
N PHE A 103 16.72 12.28 -17.72
CA PHE A 103 16.89 11.01 -17.04
C PHE A 103 18.30 10.88 -16.44
N HIS A 104 18.47 9.97 -15.50
CA HIS A 104 19.76 9.71 -14.84
C HIS A 104 20.88 9.29 -15.81
N ASP A 105 20.54 8.76 -16.99
CA ASP A 105 21.47 8.42 -18.07
C ASP A 105 21.84 9.60 -18.97
N GLY A 106 21.29 10.78 -18.67
CA GLY A 106 21.53 12.01 -19.42
C GLY A 106 20.61 12.22 -20.63
N THR A 107 19.78 11.24 -20.99
CA THR A 107 18.80 11.39 -22.08
C THR A 107 17.70 12.38 -21.69
N PRO A 108 17.14 13.14 -22.66
CA PRO A 108 16.10 14.12 -22.36
C PRO A 108 14.79 13.43 -21.97
N PHE A 109 14.06 14.06 -21.03
CA PHE A 109 12.65 13.77 -20.78
C PHE A 109 11.79 14.66 -21.68
N ASP A 110 10.90 14.04 -22.45
CA ASP A 110 9.99 14.71 -23.38
C ASP A 110 8.68 13.93 -23.55
N ALA A 111 7.79 14.39 -24.42
CA ALA A 111 6.50 13.77 -24.67
C ALA A 111 6.61 12.37 -25.31
N GLU A 112 7.66 12.13 -26.12
CA GLU A 112 7.92 10.80 -26.69
C GLU A 112 8.30 9.78 -25.60
N ALA A 113 9.06 10.22 -24.59
CA ALA A 113 9.36 9.38 -23.45
C ALA A 113 8.09 8.99 -22.65
N VAL A 114 7.16 9.94 -22.46
CA VAL A 114 5.88 9.64 -21.82
C VAL A 114 5.07 8.67 -22.67
N LYS A 115 4.90 8.95 -23.97
CA LYS A 115 4.21 8.07 -24.90
C LYS A 115 4.77 6.64 -24.87
N PHE A 116 6.08 6.50 -24.95
CA PHE A 116 6.76 5.18 -24.85
C PHE A 116 6.34 4.41 -23.62
N ASN A 117 6.26 5.05 -22.45
CA ASN A 117 5.92 4.40 -21.19
C ASN A 117 4.51 3.81 -21.19
N PHE A 118 3.53 4.55 -21.70
CA PHE A 118 2.14 4.09 -21.76
C PHE A 118 1.92 3.09 -22.89
N ASP A 119 2.51 3.30 -24.07
CA ASP A 119 2.43 2.34 -25.17
C ASP A 119 3.07 0.99 -24.77
N ARG A 120 4.22 1.03 -24.07
CA ARG A 120 4.88 -0.18 -23.55
C ARG A 120 3.95 -1.02 -22.65
N MET A 121 3.14 -0.36 -21.82
CA MET A 121 2.22 -1.05 -20.90
C MET A 121 0.93 -1.51 -21.58
N LEU A 122 0.40 -0.72 -22.52
CA LEU A 122 -0.97 -0.85 -23.01
C LEU A 122 -1.08 -1.48 -24.40
N ASP A 123 -0.03 -1.42 -25.21
CA ASP A 123 0.01 -2.02 -26.54
C ASP A 123 0.82 -3.32 -26.52
N ASP A 124 0.14 -4.46 -26.68
CA ASP A 124 0.75 -5.79 -26.73
C ASP A 124 1.70 -6.00 -27.93
N LYS A 125 1.65 -5.10 -28.93
CA LYS A 125 2.52 -5.10 -30.11
C LYS A 125 3.75 -4.21 -29.92
N HIS A 126 3.82 -3.43 -28.83
CA HIS A 126 4.98 -2.58 -28.57
C HIS A 126 6.25 -3.44 -28.41
N PRO A 127 7.39 -3.10 -29.06
CA PRO A 127 8.60 -3.92 -29.05
C PRO A 127 9.16 -4.23 -27.66
N GLN A 128 8.84 -3.43 -26.64
CA GLN A 128 9.26 -3.62 -25.25
C GLN A 128 8.10 -4.05 -24.32
N HIS A 129 6.96 -4.48 -24.86
CA HIS A 129 5.85 -4.97 -24.05
C HIS A 129 6.22 -6.23 -23.25
N ASP A 130 7.12 -7.06 -23.78
CA ASP A 130 7.59 -8.29 -23.13
C ASP A 130 8.61 -8.07 -21.99
N THR A 131 8.93 -6.80 -21.66
CA THR A 131 9.87 -6.45 -20.59
C THR A 131 9.26 -6.46 -19.19
N GLY A 132 7.96 -6.60 -19.07
CA GLY A 132 7.31 -6.68 -17.76
C GLY A 132 5.94 -7.34 -17.81
N PRO A 133 5.42 -7.80 -16.66
CA PRO A 133 4.07 -8.36 -16.57
C PRO A 133 2.97 -7.30 -16.50
N PHE A 134 3.29 -6.03 -16.23
CA PHE A 134 2.38 -4.86 -16.12
C PHE A 134 1.10 -5.11 -15.32
N PRO A 135 1.17 -5.63 -14.09
CA PRO A 135 -0.01 -6.08 -13.34
C PRO A 135 -1.00 -4.97 -13.01
N LEU A 136 -0.58 -3.70 -13.03
CA LEU A 136 -1.41 -2.53 -12.76
C LEU A 136 -1.79 -1.74 -14.01
N ALA A 137 -1.52 -2.26 -15.21
CA ALA A 137 -1.89 -1.59 -16.48
C ALA A 137 -3.40 -1.29 -16.57
N PHE A 138 -4.25 -2.07 -15.88
CA PHE A 138 -5.69 -1.85 -15.85
C PHE A 138 -6.10 -0.48 -15.28
N PHE A 139 -5.27 0.20 -14.49
CA PHE A 139 -5.50 1.57 -14.05
C PHE A 139 -5.57 2.57 -15.22
N PHE A 140 -4.99 2.22 -16.35
CA PHE A 140 -5.00 3.01 -17.57
C PHE A 140 -5.85 2.39 -18.68
N SER A 141 -6.72 1.43 -18.38
CA SER A 141 -7.58 0.74 -19.38
C SER A 141 -8.52 1.67 -20.14
N ALA A 142 -8.87 2.82 -19.55
CA ALA A 142 -9.65 3.86 -20.22
C ALA A 142 -8.83 4.62 -21.29
N VAL A 143 -7.50 4.58 -21.26
CA VAL A 143 -6.66 5.23 -22.27
C VAL A 143 -6.80 4.47 -23.60
N GLU A 144 -7.21 5.19 -24.63
CA GLU A 144 -7.28 4.69 -25.99
C GLU A 144 -5.90 4.79 -26.66
N ARG A 145 -5.26 5.96 -26.53
CA ARG A 145 -3.93 6.22 -27.05
C ARG A 145 -3.26 7.39 -26.32
N THR A 146 -1.95 7.37 -26.32
CA THR A 146 -1.10 8.49 -25.87
C THR A 146 -0.45 9.13 -27.09
N GLU A 147 -0.48 10.46 -27.17
CA GLU A 147 0.05 11.25 -28.29
C GLU A 147 1.12 12.22 -27.79
N ALA A 148 2.28 12.21 -28.43
CA ALA A 148 3.28 13.27 -28.32
C ALA A 148 2.99 14.32 -29.39
N ALA A 149 2.21 15.34 -29.05
CA ALA A 149 1.80 16.38 -29.99
C ALA A 149 2.98 17.29 -30.40
N ASP A 150 3.87 17.54 -29.46
CA ASP A 150 5.17 18.18 -29.63
C ASP A 150 6.11 17.73 -28.48
N PRO A 151 7.40 18.12 -28.46
CA PRO A 151 8.31 17.63 -27.41
C PRO A 151 7.90 17.95 -25.96
N ARG A 152 6.97 18.90 -25.76
CA ARG A 152 6.49 19.32 -24.43
C ARG A 152 5.02 19.08 -24.19
N THR A 153 4.29 18.59 -25.16
CA THR A 153 2.85 18.38 -25.05
C THR A 153 2.53 16.91 -25.24
N VAL A 154 2.05 16.27 -24.18
CA VAL A 154 1.51 14.92 -24.26
C VAL A 154 0.01 14.94 -24.03
N VAL A 155 -0.71 14.19 -24.86
CA VAL A 155 -2.16 14.11 -24.83
C VAL A 155 -2.59 12.66 -24.62
N PHE A 156 -3.40 12.44 -23.57
CA PHE A 156 -4.09 11.17 -23.37
C PHE A 156 -5.49 11.28 -23.96
N HIS A 157 -5.81 10.43 -24.90
CA HIS A 157 -7.15 10.26 -25.44
C HIS A 157 -7.81 9.05 -24.76
N LEU A 158 -9.00 9.26 -24.23
CA LEU A 158 -9.72 8.24 -23.47
C LEU A 158 -10.92 7.72 -24.27
N LYS A 159 -11.23 6.43 -24.13
CA LYS A 159 -12.42 5.77 -24.69
C LYS A 159 -13.70 6.39 -24.12
N GLU A 160 -13.66 6.74 -22.83
CA GLU A 160 -14.74 7.33 -22.05
C GLU A 160 -14.18 8.30 -21.03
N PRO A 161 -14.97 9.22 -20.46
CA PRO A 161 -14.51 10.09 -19.37
C PRO A 161 -14.05 9.23 -18.18
N TYR A 162 -12.87 9.56 -17.63
CA TYR A 162 -12.28 8.76 -16.56
C TYR A 162 -11.55 9.65 -15.55
N ALA A 163 -12.29 10.11 -14.54
CA ALA A 163 -11.78 11.04 -13.53
C ALA A 163 -10.61 10.50 -12.67
N PRO A 164 -10.51 9.17 -12.36
CA PRO A 164 -9.37 8.64 -11.61
C PRO A 164 -8.01 8.70 -12.33
N LEU A 165 -7.95 9.12 -13.59
CA LEU A 165 -6.70 9.15 -14.36
C LEU A 165 -5.57 9.91 -13.63
N LEU A 166 -5.85 11.07 -13.04
CA LEU A 166 -4.84 11.85 -12.33
C LEU A 166 -4.31 11.15 -11.09
N SER A 167 -5.18 10.52 -10.30
CA SER A 167 -4.78 9.73 -9.13
C SER A 167 -3.94 8.52 -9.53
N ASN A 168 -4.27 7.87 -10.65
CA ASN A 168 -3.52 6.75 -11.20
C ASN A 168 -2.15 7.19 -11.75
N LEU A 169 -2.07 8.39 -12.36
CA LEU A 169 -0.80 8.98 -12.81
C LEU A 169 0.11 9.42 -11.66
N ALA A 170 -0.46 9.76 -10.50
CA ALA A 170 0.31 10.07 -9.28
C ALA A 170 0.75 8.82 -8.51
N TYR A 171 0.14 7.67 -8.78
CA TYR A 171 0.49 6.39 -8.19
C TYR A 171 1.73 5.79 -8.86
N PRO A 172 2.52 4.92 -8.20
CA PRO A 172 3.79 4.45 -8.74
C PRO A 172 3.74 3.82 -10.13
N THR A 173 2.61 3.26 -10.54
CA THR A 173 2.43 2.75 -11.91
C THR A 173 2.39 3.85 -12.98
N GLY A 174 2.24 5.13 -12.60
CA GLY A 174 2.33 6.30 -13.47
C GLY A 174 3.73 6.94 -13.57
N LEU A 175 4.72 6.37 -12.90
CA LEU A 175 6.11 6.85 -12.93
C LEU A 175 6.75 6.61 -14.29
N ILE A 176 7.63 7.52 -14.71
CA ILE A 176 8.21 7.52 -16.06
C ILE A 176 9.63 6.95 -16.04
N VAL A 177 9.84 5.88 -16.78
CA VAL A 177 11.15 5.23 -16.97
C VAL A 177 11.87 5.74 -18.23
N SER A 178 13.22 5.69 -18.23
CA SER A 178 14.01 6.03 -19.43
C SER A 178 13.76 5.02 -20.56
N PRO A 179 13.24 5.45 -21.72
CA PRO A 179 13.07 4.57 -22.88
C PRO A 179 14.37 3.91 -23.34
N GLU A 180 15.48 4.66 -23.31
CA GLU A 180 16.80 4.15 -23.70
C GLU A 180 17.28 3.06 -22.75
N ALA A 181 17.10 3.25 -21.45
CA ALA A 181 17.47 2.25 -20.45
C ALA A 181 16.63 0.98 -20.57
N VAL A 182 15.32 1.11 -20.86
CA VAL A 182 14.45 -0.05 -21.12
C VAL A 182 14.89 -0.80 -22.36
N ARG A 183 15.18 -0.11 -23.47
CA ARG A 183 15.66 -0.76 -24.71
C ARG A 183 16.97 -1.52 -24.49
N LYS A 184 17.89 -0.95 -23.70
CA LYS A 184 19.17 -1.58 -23.35
C LYS A 184 19.02 -2.74 -22.38
N GLY A 185 18.19 -2.56 -21.34
CA GLY A 185 18.04 -3.52 -20.25
C GLY A 185 17.12 -4.68 -20.60
N GLY A 186 16.15 -4.48 -21.49
CA GLY A 186 15.16 -5.48 -21.82
C GLY A 186 14.46 -6.00 -20.54
N LYS A 187 14.37 -7.31 -20.40
CA LYS A 187 13.76 -7.97 -19.22
C LYS A 187 14.52 -7.74 -17.90
N ASP A 188 15.79 -7.35 -17.99
CA ASP A 188 16.64 -7.07 -16.82
C ASP A 188 16.60 -5.60 -16.40
N TYR A 189 15.77 -4.75 -17.05
CA TYR A 189 15.66 -3.33 -16.76
C TYR A 189 15.45 -3.05 -15.27
N GLY A 190 14.57 -3.81 -14.63
CA GLY A 190 14.28 -3.67 -13.20
C GLY A 190 15.47 -3.90 -12.25
N ARG A 191 16.63 -4.36 -12.75
CA ARG A 191 17.89 -4.48 -12.00
C ARG A 191 18.83 -3.28 -12.20
N LYS A 192 18.59 -2.46 -13.21
CA LYS A 192 19.38 -1.27 -13.53
C LYS A 192 18.45 -0.09 -13.88
N PRO A 193 17.64 0.35 -12.91
CA PRO A 193 16.60 1.36 -13.12
C PRO A 193 17.21 2.72 -13.48
N VAL A 194 16.54 3.44 -14.36
CA VAL A 194 16.90 4.80 -14.76
C VAL A 194 15.62 5.63 -14.84
N GLY A 195 15.53 6.62 -13.97
CA GLY A 195 14.41 7.58 -13.89
C GLY A 195 14.87 9.01 -13.92
N THR A 196 14.00 9.91 -13.49
CA THR A 196 14.26 11.36 -13.35
C THR A 196 14.38 11.80 -11.89
N GLY A 197 14.22 10.87 -10.95
CA GLY A 197 14.00 11.12 -9.53
C GLY A 197 15.16 11.78 -8.78
N ALA A 198 14.90 12.07 -7.52
CA ALA A 198 15.82 12.73 -6.61
C ALA A 198 17.10 11.93 -6.33
N TYR A 199 17.02 10.62 -6.48
CA TYR A 199 18.16 9.71 -6.30
C TYR A 199 18.35 8.83 -7.52
N ARG A 200 19.61 8.43 -7.76
CA ARG A 200 20.06 7.52 -8.83
C ARG A 200 20.38 6.16 -8.23
N PHE A 201 20.02 5.09 -8.92
CA PHE A 201 20.38 3.74 -8.51
C PHE A 201 21.89 3.50 -8.58
N THR A 202 22.45 2.87 -7.54
CA THR A 202 23.88 2.54 -7.48
C THR A 202 24.11 1.05 -7.29
N GLU A 203 23.42 0.41 -6.36
CA GLU A 203 23.72 -0.96 -5.97
C GLU A 203 22.45 -1.71 -5.50
N TRP A 204 22.36 -2.98 -5.83
CA TRP A 204 21.39 -3.92 -5.25
C TRP A 204 22.09 -5.22 -4.90
N GLN A 205 22.31 -5.46 -3.61
CA GLN A 205 22.74 -6.73 -3.05
C GLN A 205 21.51 -7.48 -2.52
N SER A 206 21.15 -8.58 -3.17
CA SER A 206 19.96 -9.37 -2.82
C SER A 206 19.94 -9.75 -1.33
N ASN A 207 18.78 -9.61 -0.71
CA ASN A 207 18.52 -9.82 0.72
C ASN A 207 19.38 -8.98 1.68
N THR A 208 20.12 -7.99 1.19
CA THR A 208 21.01 -7.19 2.01
C THR A 208 20.66 -5.70 1.96
N LYS A 209 20.67 -5.10 0.77
CA LYS A 209 20.43 -3.67 0.60
C LYS A 209 20.15 -3.28 -0.84
N VAL A 210 19.44 -2.16 -1.00
CA VAL A 210 19.43 -1.34 -2.21
C VAL A 210 20.01 0.02 -1.83
N VAL A 211 20.96 0.53 -2.62
CA VAL A 211 21.60 1.83 -2.43
C VAL A 211 21.21 2.75 -3.57
N VAL A 212 20.80 3.95 -3.21
CA VAL A 212 20.53 5.04 -4.16
C VAL A 212 21.31 6.28 -3.72
N GLU A 213 21.92 6.98 -4.66
CA GLU A 213 22.73 8.17 -4.41
C GLU A 213 22.06 9.43 -4.96
N ARG A 214 22.40 10.55 -4.36
CA ARG A 214 21.90 11.88 -4.71
C ARG A 214 22.02 12.16 -6.22
N ASN A 215 20.92 12.61 -6.82
CA ASN A 215 20.93 13.24 -8.14
C ASN A 215 21.19 14.75 -7.98
N PRO A 216 22.42 15.25 -8.25
CA PRO A 216 22.73 16.67 -8.08
C PRO A 216 21.97 17.56 -9.06
N ASP A 217 21.50 16.99 -10.17
CA ASP A 217 20.79 17.69 -11.25
C ASP A 217 19.27 17.50 -11.15
N TYR A 218 18.76 17.11 -9.96
CA TYR A 218 17.33 16.89 -9.79
C TYR A 218 16.52 18.15 -10.07
N TRP A 219 15.54 18.05 -10.95
CA TRP A 219 14.76 19.18 -11.45
C TRP A 219 14.02 19.97 -10.34
N ASN A 220 13.71 19.30 -9.22
CA ASN A 220 13.02 19.91 -8.06
C ASN A 220 13.99 20.26 -6.91
N GLY A 221 15.28 20.44 -7.21
CA GLY A 221 16.32 20.75 -6.24
C GLY A 221 17.04 19.51 -5.71
N ALA A 222 18.37 19.56 -5.69
CA ALA A 222 19.20 18.44 -5.25
C ALA A 222 18.89 18.03 -3.79
N PRO A 223 18.76 16.72 -3.48
CA PRO A 223 18.61 16.25 -2.11
C PRO A 223 19.78 16.67 -1.21
N LYS A 224 19.50 16.81 0.09
CA LYS A 224 20.55 17.10 1.09
C LYS A 224 21.36 15.86 1.45
N LEU A 225 20.70 14.69 1.51
CA LEU A 225 21.37 13.42 1.76
C LEU A 225 22.23 13.01 0.56
N GLN A 226 23.41 12.46 0.82
CA GLN A 226 24.29 11.90 -0.20
C GLN A 226 23.78 10.57 -0.73
N ALA A 227 23.21 9.74 0.16
CA ALA A 227 22.70 8.43 -0.20
C ALA A 227 21.55 8.00 0.71
N VAL A 228 20.74 7.06 0.22
CA VAL A 228 19.77 6.31 0.99
C VAL A 228 20.03 4.82 0.80
N ILE A 229 20.06 4.09 1.91
CA ILE A 229 20.25 2.63 1.94
C ILE A 229 18.94 2.00 2.43
N PHE A 230 18.29 1.23 1.59
CA PHE A 230 17.11 0.44 1.96
C PHE A 230 17.54 -0.97 2.33
N ARG A 231 17.29 -1.37 3.58
CA ARG A 231 17.63 -2.69 4.13
C ARG A 231 16.37 -3.54 4.29
N PRO A 232 16.24 -4.67 3.60
CA PRO A 232 15.15 -5.61 3.81
C PRO A 232 15.38 -6.38 5.12
N LEU A 233 14.59 -6.11 6.12
CA LEU A 233 14.59 -6.75 7.43
C LEU A 233 13.17 -7.29 7.68
N THR A 234 12.93 -8.54 7.29
CA THR A 234 11.57 -9.13 7.28
C THR A 234 10.98 -9.30 8.68
N ASP A 235 11.82 -9.64 9.66
CA ASP A 235 11.39 -9.76 11.04
C ASP A 235 11.28 -8.39 11.74
N ALA A 236 10.12 -8.12 12.34
CA ALA A 236 9.81 -6.83 12.95
C ALA A 236 10.67 -6.55 14.19
N ASN A 237 11.01 -7.57 15.00
CA ASN A 237 11.85 -7.41 16.18
C ASN A 237 13.29 -7.11 15.79
N THR A 238 13.77 -7.71 14.71
CA THR A 238 15.08 -7.41 14.13
C THR A 238 15.13 -5.95 13.66
N ARG A 239 14.09 -5.45 12.95
CA ARG A 239 14.02 -4.03 12.57
C ARG A 239 14.03 -3.10 13.78
N LEU A 240 13.25 -3.43 14.82
CA LEU A 240 13.21 -2.66 16.07
C LEU A 240 14.58 -2.65 16.75
N THR A 241 15.24 -3.80 16.89
CA THR A 241 16.56 -3.92 17.50
C THR A 241 17.62 -3.10 16.73
N GLU A 242 17.60 -3.17 15.40
CA GLU A 242 18.50 -2.40 14.54
C GLU A 242 18.27 -0.88 14.68
N LEU A 243 17.01 -0.43 14.81
CA LEU A 243 16.68 0.96 15.05
C LEU A 243 17.22 1.43 16.42
N LEU A 244 16.97 0.66 17.47
CA LEU A 244 17.43 0.98 18.84
C LEU A 244 18.96 0.95 18.96
N ALA A 245 19.63 0.10 18.18
CA ALA A 245 21.09 0.03 18.13
C ALA A 245 21.75 1.09 17.23
N GLY A 246 20.95 1.93 16.54
CA GLY A 246 21.48 2.96 15.62
C GLY A 246 21.88 2.41 14.25
N GLY A 247 21.50 1.19 13.90
CA GLY A 247 21.71 0.58 12.59
C GLY A 247 20.69 1.05 11.54
N LEU A 248 19.59 1.69 11.96
CA LEU A 248 18.58 2.32 11.11
C LEU A 248 18.36 3.77 11.57
N ASP A 249 18.04 4.65 10.63
CA ASP A 249 17.56 6.00 10.86
C ASP A 249 16.04 6.12 10.74
N LEU A 250 15.42 5.27 9.91
CA LEU A 250 14.00 5.21 9.65
C LEU A 250 13.52 3.76 9.59
N MET A 251 12.45 3.44 10.31
CA MET A 251 11.76 2.17 10.28
C MET A 251 10.31 2.41 9.85
N VAL A 252 9.85 1.70 8.84
CA VAL A 252 8.43 1.69 8.43
C VAL A 252 7.71 0.48 9.03
N GLU A 253 6.38 0.58 9.13
CA GLU A 253 5.52 -0.51 9.61
C GLU A 253 5.97 -1.01 10.99
N VAL A 254 5.95 -0.07 11.94
CA VAL A 254 6.26 -0.33 13.35
C VAL A 254 5.21 -1.27 13.92
N PRO A 255 5.60 -2.38 14.53
CA PRO A 255 4.62 -3.32 15.11
C PRO A 255 3.87 -2.68 16.29
N PRO A 256 2.60 -3.07 16.50
CA PRO A 256 1.73 -2.44 17.50
C PRO A 256 2.31 -2.39 18.91
N ASP A 257 2.98 -3.46 19.34
CA ASP A 257 3.61 -3.58 20.65
C ASP A 257 4.84 -2.67 20.85
N ALA A 258 5.46 -2.22 19.75
CA ALA A 258 6.59 -1.31 19.77
C ALA A 258 6.20 0.18 19.66
N VAL A 259 5.00 0.50 19.19
CA VAL A 259 4.53 1.89 18.99
C VAL A 259 4.59 2.68 20.30
N ASP A 260 4.03 2.14 21.37
CA ASP A 260 4.03 2.76 22.70
C ASP A 260 5.44 2.91 23.30
N LEU A 261 6.29 1.92 23.08
CA LEU A 261 7.69 1.95 23.53
C LEU A 261 8.45 3.09 22.85
N LEU A 262 8.41 3.13 21.52
CA LEU A 262 9.14 4.10 20.70
C LEU A 262 8.58 5.51 20.83
N GLY A 263 7.26 5.66 20.99
CA GLY A 263 6.63 6.96 21.25
C GLY A 263 7.04 7.59 22.60
N LYS A 264 7.48 6.79 23.57
CA LYS A 264 7.94 7.23 24.88
C LYS A 264 9.46 7.25 25.02
N ALA A 265 10.18 6.56 24.14
CA ALA A 265 11.64 6.50 24.16
C ALA A 265 12.23 7.82 23.64
N GLY A 266 13.18 8.40 24.37
CA GLY A 266 13.97 9.54 23.87
C GLY A 266 14.80 9.15 22.65
N GLY A 267 15.05 10.11 21.76
CA GLY A 267 15.88 9.93 20.57
C GLY A 267 15.10 9.45 19.33
N PHE A 268 13.80 9.23 19.45
CA PHE A 268 12.93 8.77 18.34
C PHE A 268 11.69 9.64 18.19
N LYS A 269 11.22 9.75 16.94
CA LYS A 269 9.97 10.42 16.60
C LYS A 269 9.05 9.43 15.89
N LEU A 270 7.90 9.16 16.50
CA LEU A 270 6.81 8.40 15.88
C LEU A 270 6.02 9.31 14.93
N HIS A 271 5.80 8.83 13.73
CA HIS A 271 4.96 9.44 12.72
C HIS A 271 3.78 8.51 12.47
N GLU A 272 2.57 9.02 12.61
CA GLU A 272 1.33 8.29 12.34
C GLU A 272 0.41 9.12 11.46
N GLN A 273 -0.25 8.48 10.52
CA GLN A 273 -1.24 9.11 9.65
C GLN A 273 -2.28 8.11 9.18
N ALA A 274 -3.55 8.54 9.13
CA ALA A 274 -4.60 7.75 8.50
C ALA A 274 -4.26 7.49 7.03
N GLY A 275 -4.32 6.23 6.62
CA GLY A 275 -4.10 5.83 5.23
C GLY A 275 -5.41 5.57 4.49
N PRO A 276 -5.40 5.55 3.15
CA PRO A 276 -6.54 5.17 2.33
C PRO A 276 -6.70 3.64 2.30
N HIS A 277 -6.71 3.05 3.48
CA HIS A 277 -6.78 1.61 3.73
C HIS A 277 -8.08 1.26 4.42
N LEU A 278 -8.67 0.13 4.06
CA LEU A 278 -9.84 -0.44 4.70
C LEU A 278 -9.61 -1.93 4.98
N TRP A 279 -9.85 -2.36 6.22
CA TRP A 279 -9.99 -3.75 6.61
C TRP A 279 -11.48 -4.04 6.89
N PHE A 280 -12.04 -5.05 6.23
CA PHE A 280 -13.48 -5.30 6.20
C PHE A 280 -13.80 -6.78 6.02
N LEU A 281 -15.05 -7.15 6.30
CA LEU A 281 -15.61 -8.47 6.00
C LEU A 281 -16.49 -8.38 4.75
N ILE A 282 -16.25 -9.26 3.80
CA ILE A 282 -17.13 -9.51 2.64
C ILE A 282 -18.20 -10.52 3.09
N LEU A 283 -19.47 -10.23 2.84
CA LEU A 283 -20.59 -11.09 3.16
C LEU A 283 -21.18 -11.68 1.87
N ASN A 284 -21.42 -13.00 1.83
CA ASN A 284 -21.95 -13.68 0.65
C ASN A 284 -23.47 -13.38 0.49
N THR A 285 -23.79 -12.38 -0.32
CA THR A 285 -25.18 -11.97 -0.54
C THR A 285 -25.97 -12.89 -1.48
N ARG A 286 -25.30 -13.82 -2.17
CA ARG A 286 -25.91 -14.75 -3.13
C ARG A 286 -26.52 -15.98 -2.45
N GLU A 287 -25.91 -16.45 -1.38
CA GLU A 287 -26.26 -17.71 -0.70
C GLU A 287 -26.32 -17.54 0.81
N GLY A 288 -26.91 -18.54 1.49
CA GLY A 288 -26.92 -18.62 2.93
C GLY A 288 -27.66 -17.49 3.65
N PRO A 289 -27.36 -17.25 4.93
CA PRO A 289 -28.09 -16.30 5.76
C PRO A 289 -27.92 -14.85 5.32
N PHE A 290 -26.81 -14.50 4.68
CA PHE A 290 -26.51 -13.12 4.26
C PHE A 290 -27.28 -12.64 3.02
N LYS A 291 -28.15 -13.46 2.43
CA LYS A 291 -29.17 -12.97 1.48
C LYS A 291 -30.10 -11.95 2.12
N ASP A 292 -30.39 -12.11 3.40
CA ASP A 292 -31.22 -11.18 4.15
C ASP A 292 -30.38 -10.00 4.71
N VAL A 293 -30.78 -8.79 4.33
CA VAL A 293 -30.10 -7.57 4.78
C VAL A 293 -30.06 -7.43 6.30
N ARG A 294 -31.10 -7.91 7.00
CA ARG A 294 -31.18 -7.86 8.47
C ARG A 294 -30.07 -8.68 9.11
N VAL A 295 -29.70 -9.81 8.52
CA VAL A 295 -28.58 -10.64 8.99
C VAL A 295 -27.26 -9.91 8.78
N ARG A 296 -27.07 -9.26 7.61
CA ARG A 296 -25.86 -8.47 7.34
C ARG A 296 -25.72 -7.27 8.29
N GLN A 297 -26.83 -6.59 8.58
CA GLN A 297 -26.86 -5.52 9.58
C GLN A 297 -26.56 -6.06 10.98
N ALA A 298 -27.09 -7.24 11.34
CA ALA A 298 -26.83 -7.88 12.63
C ALA A 298 -25.34 -8.14 12.86
N ILE A 299 -24.60 -8.59 11.83
CA ILE A 299 -23.13 -8.74 11.92
C ILE A 299 -22.47 -7.40 12.28
N ASN A 300 -22.88 -6.32 11.62
CA ASN A 300 -22.33 -5.01 11.86
C ASN A 300 -22.61 -4.47 13.28
N TYR A 301 -23.78 -4.78 13.87
CA TYR A 301 -24.11 -4.43 15.25
C TYR A 301 -23.43 -5.35 16.27
N ALA A 302 -23.18 -6.61 15.91
CA ALA A 302 -22.60 -7.60 16.82
C ALA A 302 -21.12 -7.39 17.10
N ILE A 303 -20.36 -6.90 16.13
CA ILE A 303 -18.90 -6.74 16.22
C ILE A 303 -18.55 -5.50 17.05
N ASP A 304 -17.77 -5.69 18.12
CA ASP A 304 -17.21 -4.60 18.92
C ASP A 304 -15.93 -4.06 18.26
N LYS A 305 -16.12 -3.17 17.28
CA LYS A 305 -15.03 -2.60 16.48
C LYS A 305 -14.06 -1.77 17.31
N GLU A 306 -14.55 -1.06 18.33
CA GLU A 306 -13.73 -0.30 19.26
C GLU A 306 -12.80 -1.23 20.08
N ALA A 307 -13.35 -2.32 20.61
CA ALA A 307 -12.57 -3.31 21.33
C ALA A 307 -11.52 -3.99 20.41
N LEU A 308 -11.86 -4.26 19.15
CA LEU A 308 -10.92 -4.82 18.16
C LEU A 308 -9.76 -3.86 17.91
N VAL A 309 -10.05 -2.59 17.60
CA VAL A 309 -9.03 -1.57 17.32
C VAL A 309 -8.15 -1.31 18.54
N LYS A 310 -8.74 -1.23 19.73
CA LYS A 310 -8.00 -0.96 20.97
C LYS A 310 -7.25 -2.18 21.49
N GLY A 311 -7.88 -3.34 21.46
CA GLY A 311 -7.34 -4.57 22.07
C GLY A 311 -6.46 -5.39 21.14
N VAL A 312 -6.97 -5.72 19.95
CA VAL A 312 -6.22 -6.56 18.99
C VAL A 312 -5.20 -5.73 18.23
N LEU A 313 -5.61 -4.56 17.69
CA LEU A 313 -4.75 -3.68 16.90
C LEU A 313 -3.98 -2.65 17.73
N GLN A 314 -4.16 -2.64 19.06
CA GLN A 314 -3.42 -1.80 20.01
C GLN A 314 -3.35 -0.31 19.60
N GLY A 315 -4.43 0.22 18.98
CA GLY A 315 -4.52 1.60 18.53
C GLY A 315 -3.81 1.92 17.22
N THR A 316 -3.23 0.95 16.52
CA THR A 316 -2.60 1.16 15.21
C THR A 316 -3.59 1.31 14.05
N ALA A 317 -4.88 1.35 14.36
CA ALA A 317 -5.97 1.61 13.42
C ALA A 317 -7.02 2.51 14.06
N THR A 318 -7.95 3.01 13.24
CA THR A 318 -9.20 3.63 13.67
C THR A 318 -10.37 2.75 13.24
N VAL A 319 -11.53 2.89 13.90
CA VAL A 319 -12.75 2.21 13.44
C VAL A 319 -13.14 2.74 12.07
N ALA A 320 -13.43 1.83 11.13
CA ALA A 320 -13.94 2.18 9.82
C ALA A 320 -15.47 2.33 9.85
N ASP A 321 -15.97 3.33 9.19
CA ASP A 321 -17.39 3.69 9.10
C ASP A 321 -17.99 3.44 7.71
N SER A 322 -17.17 3.47 6.67
CA SER A 322 -17.63 3.36 5.29
C SER A 322 -16.62 2.75 4.33
N ILE A 323 -17.08 2.56 3.10
CA ILE A 323 -16.25 2.05 1.98
C ILE A 323 -15.22 3.07 1.47
N VAL A 324 -15.43 4.36 1.73
CA VAL A 324 -14.49 5.43 1.39
C VAL A 324 -13.75 5.82 2.66
N PRO A 325 -12.46 5.46 2.81
CA PRO A 325 -11.67 5.83 4.00
C PRO A 325 -11.61 7.34 4.24
N ALA A 326 -11.58 7.75 5.51
CA ALA A 326 -11.50 9.16 5.91
C ALA A 326 -10.25 9.89 5.39
N ALA A 327 -9.22 9.18 4.95
CA ALA A 327 -8.06 9.77 4.25
C ALA A 327 -8.45 10.50 2.94
N PHE A 328 -9.60 10.18 2.36
CA PHE A 328 -10.20 10.93 1.24
C PHE A 328 -11.19 11.98 1.75
N GLU A 329 -10.72 12.94 2.53
CA GLU A 329 -11.53 13.97 3.19
C GLU A 329 -12.60 14.59 2.28
N TRP A 330 -12.26 14.82 1.00
CA TRP A 330 -13.18 15.45 0.06
C TRP A 330 -14.37 14.59 -0.35
N ALA A 331 -14.24 13.25 -0.30
CA ALA A 331 -15.25 12.29 -0.76
C ALA A 331 -15.92 11.53 0.39
N HIS A 332 -15.28 11.52 1.56
CA HIS A 332 -15.81 10.86 2.75
C HIS A 332 -17.10 11.55 3.25
N ASP A 333 -18.04 10.79 3.78
CA ASP A 333 -19.24 11.33 4.39
C ASP A 333 -19.07 11.40 5.93
N ASP A 334 -18.57 12.53 6.42
CA ASP A 334 -18.35 12.78 7.86
C ASP A 334 -19.61 12.68 8.73
N LYS A 335 -20.80 12.67 8.11
CA LYS A 335 -22.08 12.51 8.80
C LYS A 335 -22.44 11.04 9.02
N LEU A 336 -21.79 10.15 8.29
CA LEU A 336 -22.03 8.72 8.40
C LEU A 336 -21.30 8.18 9.64
N GLN A 337 -22.08 7.66 10.59
CA GLN A 337 -21.50 7.05 11.78
C GLN A 337 -21.35 5.55 11.57
N PRO A 338 -20.29 4.91 12.12
CA PRO A 338 -20.17 3.45 12.12
C PRO A 338 -21.37 2.83 12.82
N TYR A 339 -21.65 1.56 12.50
CA TYR A 339 -22.63 0.80 13.27
C TYR A 339 -22.15 0.72 14.73
N PRO A 340 -22.96 1.14 15.72
CA PRO A 340 -22.58 0.99 17.12
C PRO A 340 -22.57 -0.49 17.51
N HIS A 341 -21.74 -0.87 18.48
CA HIS A 341 -21.81 -2.19 19.09
C HIS A 341 -23.10 -2.31 19.89
N ASP A 342 -24.06 -3.06 19.37
CA ASP A 342 -25.38 -3.30 19.98
C ASP A 342 -25.80 -4.78 19.80
N PRO A 343 -25.32 -5.67 20.68
CA PRO A 343 -25.66 -7.11 20.61
C PRO A 343 -27.17 -7.39 20.79
N ASP A 344 -27.92 -6.54 21.47
CA ASP A 344 -29.37 -6.70 21.62
C ASP A 344 -30.10 -6.44 20.30
N ARG A 345 -29.72 -5.39 19.60
CA ARG A 345 -30.22 -5.08 18.26
C ARG A 345 -29.83 -6.18 17.28
N ALA A 346 -28.60 -6.68 17.34
CA ALA A 346 -28.15 -7.81 16.51
C ALA A 346 -29.03 -9.05 16.74
N ARG A 347 -29.28 -9.45 17.99
CA ARG A 347 -30.18 -10.57 18.32
C ARG A 347 -31.60 -10.36 17.82
N ALA A 348 -32.13 -9.14 17.93
CA ALA A 348 -33.45 -8.81 17.42
C ALA A 348 -33.54 -9.01 15.91
N LEU A 349 -32.58 -8.49 15.15
CA LEU A 349 -32.51 -8.64 13.68
C LEU A 349 -32.37 -10.12 13.26
N LEU A 350 -31.56 -10.91 13.97
CA LEU A 350 -31.41 -12.34 13.68
C LEU A 350 -32.72 -13.09 13.90
N ARG A 351 -33.49 -12.77 14.97
CA ARG A 351 -34.83 -13.35 15.20
C ARG A 351 -35.79 -12.96 14.10
N GLU A 352 -35.87 -11.67 13.76
CA GLU A 352 -36.75 -11.16 12.71
C GLU A 352 -36.48 -11.82 11.34
N ALA A 353 -35.21 -12.17 11.10
CA ALA A 353 -34.75 -12.86 9.89
C ALA A 353 -34.87 -14.39 9.96
N GLY A 354 -35.19 -14.96 11.12
CA GLY A 354 -35.20 -16.43 11.31
C GLY A 354 -33.81 -17.08 11.23
N ALA A 355 -32.76 -16.31 11.54
CA ALA A 355 -31.37 -16.73 11.43
C ALA A 355 -30.68 -17.01 12.77
N GLU A 356 -31.48 -17.16 13.87
CA GLU A 356 -30.93 -17.53 15.18
C GLU A 356 -30.23 -18.89 15.09
N GLY A 357 -29.03 -18.99 15.66
CA GLY A 357 -28.24 -20.21 15.65
C GLY A 357 -27.62 -20.58 14.30
N ALA A 358 -27.66 -19.68 13.32
CA ALA A 358 -27.08 -19.94 12.00
C ALA A 358 -25.58 -20.30 12.11
N GLU A 359 -25.17 -21.26 11.30
CA GLU A 359 -23.79 -21.71 11.18
C GLU A 359 -23.14 -20.98 10.01
N LEU A 360 -22.00 -20.33 10.24
CA LEU A 360 -21.28 -19.50 9.29
C LEU A 360 -19.86 -20.01 9.10
N LYS A 361 -19.43 -20.11 7.85
CA LYS A 361 -18.05 -20.40 7.49
C LYS A 361 -17.32 -19.08 7.20
N PHE A 362 -16.26 -18.82 7.98
CA PHE A 362 -15.43 -17.63 7.88
C PHE A 362 -14.07 -17.96 7.28
N LEU A 363 -13.79 -17.48 6.08
CA LEU A 363 -12.49 -17.63 5.41
C LEU A 363 -11.54 -16.55 5.89
N VAL A 364 -10.35 -16.95 6.34
CA VAL A 364 -9.37 -16.10 7.03
C VAL A 364 -7.99 -16.33 6.43
N ALA A 365 -7.25 -15.25 6.16
CA ALA A 365 -5.85 -15.36 5.76
C ALA A 365 -4.94 -15.57 6.98
N GLU A 366 -3.88 -16.36 6.86
CA GLU A 366 -2.85 -16.46 7.91
C GLU A 366 -2.02 -15.18 8.04
N GLY A 367 -1.98 -14.38 6.98
CA GLY A 367 -1.29 -13.10 6.86
C GLY A 367 -1.51 -12.53 5.46
N GLY A 368 -0.94 -11.38 5.15
CA GLY A 368 -1.06 -10.81 3.79
C GLY A 368 -0.83 -9.31 3.75
N SER A 369 -0.69 -8.77 2.55
CA SER A 369 -0.47 -7.34 2.36
C SER A 369 -1.67 -6.53 2.87
N GLY A 370 -1.43 -5.63 3.81
CA GLY A 370 -2.47 -4.79 4.41
C GLY A 370 -3.36 -5.49 5.43
N MET A 371 -3.20 -6.80 5.64
CA MET A 371 -3.97 -7.57 6.61
C MET A 371 -3.50 -7.29 8.04
N LEU A 372 -4.36 -6.69 8.85
CA LEU A 372 -4.05 -6.30 10.23
C LEU A 372 -4.36 -7.45 11.20
N ALA A 373 -3.35 -8.21 11.62
CA ALA A 373 -3.49 -9.32 12.55
C ALA A 373 -4.71 -10.23 12.24
N PRO A 374 -4.80 -10.82 11.02
CA PRO A 374 -6.04 -11.38 10.50
C PRO A 374 -6.62 -12.48 11.40
N VAL A 375 -5.83 -13.46 11.82
CA VAL A 375 -6.31 -14.56 12.68
C VAL A 375 -6.75 -14.08 14.06
N PRO A 376 -6.02 -13.22 14.80
CA PRO A 376 -6.50 -12.60 16.03
C PRO A 376 -7.79 -11.78 15.84
N MET A 377 -7.90 -11.01 14.77
CA MET A 377 -9.11 -10.24 14.44
C MET A 377 -10.30 -11.17 14.20
N ALA A 378 -10.13 -12.19 13.37
CA ALA A 378 -11.17 -13.18 13.09
C ALA A 378 -11.63 -13.93 14.34
N THR A 379 -10.69 -14.29 15.24
CA THR A 379 -11.00 -14.98 16.50
C THR A 379 -11.83 -14.08 17.43
N ALA A 380 -11.50 -12.80 17.53
CA ALA A 380 -12.28 -11.87 18.35
C ALA A 380 -13.67 -11.62 17.74
N ILE A 381 -13.77 -11.48 16.41
CA ILE A 381 -15.07 -11.39 15.71
C ILE A 381 -15.91 -12.65 15.91
N GLN A 382 -15.32 -13.85 15.84
CA GLN A 382 -16.02 -15.11 16.14
C GLN A 382 -16.62 -15.09 17.55
N ALA A 383 -15.86 -14.59 18.53
CA ALA A 383 -16.33 -14.49 19.91
C ALA A 383 -17.50 -13.51 20.07
N ASP A 384 -17.47 -12.37 19.36
CA ASP A 384 -18.59 -11.42 19.37
C ASP A 384 -19.84 -11.98 18.70
N LEU A 385 -19.71 -12.66 17.58
CA LEU A 385 -20.82 -13.30 16.88
C LEU A 385 -21.43 -14.45 17.70
N ALA A 386 -20.63 -15.16 18.47
CA ALA A 386 -21.12 -16.18 19.41
C ALA A 386 -22.01 -15.60 20.52
N LYS A 387 -21.73 -14.37 21.01
CA LYS A 387 -22.56 -13.67 22.02
C LYS A 387 -23.98 -13.38 21.53
N VAL A 388 -24.18 -13.31 20.23
CA VAL A 388 -25.50 -13.09 19.61
C VAL A 388 -26.12 -14.38 19.06
N GLY A 389 -25.52 -15.53 19.35
CA GLY A 389 -26.05 -16.85 19.05
C GLY A 389 -25.65 -17.44 17.71
N LEU A 390 -24.75 -16.78 16.97
CA LEU A 390 -24.21 -17.32 15.71
C LEU A 390 -23.08 -18.31 15.97
N LYS A 391 -22.96 -19.34 15.14
CA LYS A 391 -21.90 -20.36 15.22
C LYS A 391 -20.95 -20.16 14.05
N VAL A 392 -19.78 -19.60 14.31
CA VAL A 392 -18.78 -19.30 13.29
C VAL A 392 -17.67 -20.35 13.30
N THR A 393 -17.38 -20.92 12.13
CA THR A 393 -16.23 -21.79 11.90
C THR A 393 -15.18 -21.05 11.07
N ILE A 394 -14.03 -20.78 11.66
CA ILE A 394 -12.89 -20.17 10.99
C ILE A 394 -12.15 -21.22 10.18
N GLN A 395 -11.80 -20.89 8.93
CA GLN A 395 -10.91 -21.66 8.06
C GLN A 395 -9.77 -20.75 7.60
N THR A 396 -8.54 -21.10 7.98
CA THR A 396 -7.35 -20.32 7.66
C THR A 396 -6.66 -20.84 6.40
N TYR A 397 -6.07 -19.93 5.65
CA TYR A 397 -5.37 -20.22 4.39
C TYR A 397 -4.12 -19.36 4.25
N GLU A 398 -3.08 -19.93 3.63
CA GLU A 398 -1.94 -19.15 3.14
C GLU A 398 -2.43 -18.10 2.14
N TRP A 399 -1.75 -16.93 2.11
CA TRP A 399 -2.21 -15.74 1.40
C TRP A 399 -2.57 -15.94 -0.09
N ASN A 400 -1.70 -16.61 -0.86
CA ASN A 400 -1.98 -16.80 -2.29
C ASN A 400 -3.15 -17.77 -2.52
N THR A 401 -3.25 -18.80 -1.69
CA THR A 401 -4.38 -19.73 -1.69
C THR A 401 -5.67 -19.01 -1.31
N TYR A 402 -5.61 -18.17 -0.27
CA TYR A 402 -6.72 -17.33 0.17
C TYR A 402 -7.24 -16.42 -0.95
N LEU A 403 -6.34 -15.67 -1.60
CA LEU A 403 -6.72 -14.81 -2.73
C LEU A 403 -7.32 -15.61 -3.88
N GLY A 404 -6.75 -16.79 -4.19
CA GLY A 404 -7.27 -17.69 -5.21
C GLY A 404 -8.70 -18.18 -4.93
N LEU A 405 -9.05 -18.35 -3.64
CA LEU A 405 -10.41 -18.72 -3.22
C LEU A 405 -11.37 -17.53 -3.27
N VAL A 406 -11.01 -16.43 -2.63
CA VAL A 406 -11.90 -15.26 -2.45
C VAL A 406 -12.15 -14.54 -3.77
N ASN A 407 -11.14 -14.36 -4.62
CA ASN A 407 -11.30 -13.68 -5.91
C ASN A 407 -12.19 -14.45 -6.90
N GLN A 408 -12.36 -15.76 -6.70
CA GLN A 408 -13.33 -16.55 -7.47
C GLN A 408 -14.77 -16.46 -6.91
N GLY A 409 -14.99 -15.68 -5.87
CA GLY A 409 -16.27 -15.53 -5.19
C GLY A 409 -16.53 -16.56 -4.09
N LEU A 410 -17.36 -16.17 -3.12
CA LEU A 410 -17.63 -16.94 -1.91
C LEU A 410 -18.65 -18.07 -2.10
N ALA A 411 -19.45 -18.06 -3.18
CA ALA A 411 -20.50 -19.06 -3.41
C ALA A 411 -19.96 -20.50 -3.37
N GLY A 412 -20.58 -21.35 -2.55
CA GLY A 412 -20.16 -22.73 -2.30
C GLY A 412 -18.87 -22.89 -1.50
N LYS A 413 -18.20 -21.80 -1.07
CA LYS A 413 -16.92 -21.85 -0.38
C LYS A 413 -17.01 -21.32 1.05
N GLY A 414 -17.67 -20.19 1.26
CA GLY A 414 -17.80 -19.54 2.57
C GLY A 414 -18.95 -18.56 2.62
N ASP A 415 -19.40 -18.25 3.84
CA ASP A 415 -20.44 -17.25 4.06
C ASP A 415 -19.84 -15.86 4.18
N MET A 416 -18.67 -15.73 4.79
CA MET A 416 -17.93 -14.48 4.88
C MET A 416 -16.42 -14.69 4.75
N ALA A 417 -15.74 -13.63 4.34
CA ALA A 417 -14.29 -13.58 4.22
C ALA A 417 -13.79 -12.20 4.66
N GLU A 418 -12.63 -12.15 5.29
CA GLU A 418 -11.96 -10.88 5.57
C GLU A 418 -11.21 -10.39 4.34
N MET A 419 -11.02 -9.08 4.24
CA MET A 419 -10.19 -8.48 3.19
C MET A 419 -9.63 -7.15 3.68
N ALA A 420 -8.47 -6.80 3.14
CA ALA A 420 -7.91 -5.48 3.28
C ALA A 420 -7.57 -4.91 1.91
N TRP A 421 -7.84 -3.63 1.73
CA TRP A 421 -7.54 -2.94 0.49
C TRP A 421 -6.99 -1.55 0.75
N MET A 422 -6.01 -1.17 -0.02
CA MET A 422 -5.50 0.19 -0.07
C MET A 422 -5.82 0.80 -1.44
N THR A 423 -6.28 2.04 -1.45
CA THR A 423 -6.74 2.71 -2.66
C THR A 423 -6.00 4.02 -2.89
N ASN A 424 -5.97 4.48 -4.12
CA ASN A 424 -5.37 5.76 -4.53
C ASN A 424 -6.42 6.79 -4.94
N ASP A 425 -7.68 6.38 -5.06
CA ASP A 425 -8.83 7.21 -5.40
C ASP A 425 -10.08 6.62 -4.77
N PRO A 426 -11.08 7.42 -4.33
CA PRO A 426 -12.35 6.93 -3.81
C PRO A 426 -13.13 6.02 -4.76
N ASP A 427 -12.84 6.11 -6.06
CA ASP A 427 -13.44 5.27 -7.10
C ASP A 427 -12.99 3.81 -7.02
N THR A 428 -11.70 3.58 -6.72
CA THR A 428 -11.04 2.30 -6.99
C THR A 428 -11.73 1.13 -6.31
N LEU A 429 -11.88 1.19 -4.98
CA LEU A 429 -12.42 0.06 -4.22
C LEU A 429 -13.89 -0.21 -4.54
N PRO A 430 -14.82 0.76 -4.41
CA PRO A 430 -16.24 0.48 -4.67
C PRO A 430 -16.51 0.08 -6.12
N PHE A 431 -15.82 0.65 -7.08
CA PHE A 431 -16.02 0.33 -8.50
C PHE A 431 -15.60 -1.11 -8.84
N LEU A 432 -14.49 -1.58 -8.27
CA LEU A 432 -13.96 -2.92 -8.53
C LEU A 432 -14.69 -4.02 -7.76
N THR A 433 -15.40 -3.68 -6.67
CA THR A 433 -15.84 -4.70 -5.69
C THR A 433 -17.34 -4.67 -5.37
N LEU A 434 -18.09 -3.64 -5.76
CA LEU A 434 -19.52 -3.55 -5.48
C LEU A 434 -20.41 -3.56 -6.72
N ARG A 435 -19.87 -3.23 -7.90
CA ARG A 435 -20.68 -3.21 -9.11
C ARG A 435 -21.12 -4.61 -9.52
N THR A 436 -22.34 -4.69 -10.05
CA THR A 436 -22.89 -5.94 -10.61
C THR A 436 -22.01 -6.50 -11.74
N GLU A 437 -21.40 -5.64 -12.56
CA GLU A 437 -20.50 -6.07 -13.63
C GLU A 437 -19.12 -6.54 -13.11
N ALA A 438 -18.77 -6.21 -11.86
CA ALA A 438 -17.52 -6.63 -11.23
C ALA A 438 -17.61 -8.00 -10.54
N LEU A 439 -18.60 -8.81 -10.87
CA LEU A 439 -18.74 -10.18 -10.37
C LEU A 439 -17.56 -11.07 -10.80
N PRO A 440 -17.17 -12.08 -10.01
CA PRO A 440 -16.06 -12.97 -10.34
C PRO A 440 -16.19 -13.69 -11.68
N GLU A 441 -17.41 -14.04 -12.09
CA GLU A 441 -17.69 -14.65 -13.39
C GLU A 441 -17.38 -13.72 -14.58
N ASN A 442 -17.27 -12.42 -14.34
CA ASN A 442 -16.84 -11.41 -15.32
C ASN A 442 -15.37 -11.00 -15.14
N GLY A 443 -14.62 -11.70 -14.27
CA GLY A 443 -13.22 -11.37 -13.95
C GLY A 443 -13.04 -10.23 -12.94
N GLY A 444 -14.11 -9.81 -12.25
CA GLY A 444 -14.07 -8.75 -11.24
C GLY A 444 -13.84 -9.27 -9.82
N PHE A 445 -13.85 -8.34 -8.85
CA PHE A 445 -13.54 -8.59 -7.44
C PHE A 445 -14.76 -8.52 -6.50
N ASN A 446 -15.97 -8.49 -7.04
CA ASN A 446 -17.21 -8.51 -6.24
C ASN A 446 -17.47 -9.91 -5.67
N SER A 447 -16.61 -10.38 -4.81
CA SER A 447 -16.60 -11.75 -4.28
C SER A 447 -17.80 -12.08 -3.40
N GLY A 448 -18.48 -11.07 -2.85
CA GLY A 448 -19.71 -11.19 -2.05
C GLY A 448 -20.99 -11.22 -2.88
N TYR A 449 -20.89 -11.05 -4.19
CA TYR A 449 -22.00 -11.04 -5.15
C TYR A 449 -23.08 -9.97 -4.92
N TYR A 450 -22.71 -8.87 -4.29
CA TYR A 450 -23.61 -7.75 -4.09
C TYR A 450 -24.05 -7.17 -5.45
N SER A 451 -25.32 -6.78 -5.55
CA SER A 451 -25.88 -6.15 -6.74
C SER A 451 -26.92 -5.12 -6.34
N ASN A 452 -26.70 -3.89 -6.77
CA ASN A 452 -27.65 -2.80 -6.59
C ASN A 452 -27.53 -1.83 -7.80
N PRO A 453 -28.57 -1.73 -8.67
CA PRO A 453 -28.52 -0.90 -9.87
C PRO A 453 -28.27 0.60 -9.58
N GLU A 454 -28.70 1.12 -8.43
CA GLU A 454 -28.42 2.50 -8.08
C GLU A 454 -26.95 2.72 -7.73
N ILE A 455 -26.32 1.77 -7.04
CA ILE A 455 -24.86 1.77 -6.81
C ILE A 455 -24.11 1.72 -8.15
N ASP A 456 -24.51 0.83 -9.06
CA ASP A 456 -23.89 0.72 -10.39
C ASP A 456 -23.91 2.06 -11.13
N LYS A 457 -25.07 2.73 -11.11
CA LYS A 457 -25.28 4.02 -11.75
C LYS A 457 -24.46 5.13 -11.09
N LEU A 458 -24.49 5.24 -9.75
CA LEU A 458 -23.77 6.28 -9.00
C LEU A 458 -22.26 6.16 -9.19
N LEU A 459 -21.72 4.94 -9.12
CA LEU A 459 -20.28 4.69 -9.32
C LEU A 459 -19.84 5.03 -10.75
N LEU A 460 -20.66 4.69 -11.76
CA LEU A 460 -20.36 5.04 -13.14
C LEU A 460 -20.39 6.55 -13.35
N GLN A 461 -21.38 7.25 -12.81
CA GLN A 461 -21.48 8.71 -12.88
C GLN A 461 -20.30 9.39 -12.18
N ALA A 462 -19.90 8.91 -10.99
CA ALA A 462 -18.76 9.43 -10.25
C ALA A 462 -17.44 9.26 -11.03
N ARG A 463 -17.24 8.10 -11.64
CA ARG A 463 -16.06 7.79 -12.47
C ARG A 463 -15.96 8.69 -13.69
N GLN A 464 -17.08 9.04 -14.29
CA GLN A 464 -17.14 9.84 -15.52
C GLN A 464 -17.17 11.35 -15.30
N SER A 465 -17.43 11.82 -14.07
CA SER A 465 -17.47 13.25 -13.76
C SER A 465 -16.07 13.83 -13.53
N THR A 466 -15.76 14.92 -14.19
CA THR A 466 -14.54 15.71 -13.94
C THR A 466 -14.74 16.77 -12.85
N ASP A 467 -15.98 16.98 -12.41
CA ASP A 467 -16.33 17.88 -11.31
C ASP A 467 -16.13 17.17 -9.97
N ARG A 468 -15.17 17.65 -9.17
CA ARG A 468 -14.81 17.06 -7.88
C ARG A 468 -15.94 17.10 -6.86
N ASP A 469 -16.69 18.19 -6.81
CA ASP A 469 -17.78 18.36 -5.85
C ASP A 469 -18.97 17.45 -6.20
N ALA A 470 -19.28 17.33 -7.50
CA ALA A 470 -20.27 16.38 -7.98
C ALA A 470 -19.85 14.93 -7.68
N ARG A 471 -18.58 14.58 -7.91
CA ARG A 471 -18.04 13.26 -7.54
C ARG A 471 -18.16 12.98 -6.05
N ALA A 472 -17.83 13.98 -5.21
CA ALA A 472 -17.92 13.87 -3.76
C ALA A 472 -19.32 13.49 -3.31
N GLU A 473 -20.34 14.19 -3.83
CA GLU A 473 -21.73 13.90 -3.44
C GLU A 473 -22.20 12.52 -3.93
N LEU A 474 -21.79 12.10 -5.12
CA LEU A 474 -22.08 10.75 -5.61
C LEU A 474 -21.47 9.66 -4.71
N TYR A 475 -20.21 9.83 -4.27
CA TYR A 475 -19.59 8.89 -3.33
C TYR A 475 -20.25 8.90 -1.95
N ARG A 476 -20.74 10.06 -1.46
CA ARG A 476 -21.50 10.10 -0.21
C ARG A 476 -22.83 9.35 -0.32
N GLN A 477 -23.51 9.45 -1.45
CA GLN A 477 -24.72 8.64 -1.72
C GLN A 477 -24.40 7.14 -1.73
N VAL A 478 -23.31 6.74 -2.41
CA VAL A 478 -22.84 5.34 -2.39
C VAL A 478 -22.61 4.86 -0.95
N GLN A 479 -21.91 5.65 -0.12
CA GLN A 479 -21.62 5.30 1.27
C GLN A 479 -22.89 5.07 2.10
N ARG A 480 -23.91 5.92 1.92
CA ARG A 480 -25.21 5.79 2.63
C ARG A 480 -25.93 4.52 2.23
N ILE A 481 -26.05 4.23 0.92
CA ILE A 481 -26.71 3.01 0.42
C ILE A 481 -25.95 1.77 0.88
N VAL A 482 -24.62 1.76 0.77
CA VAL A 482 -23.78 0.62 1.19
C VAL A 482 -23.91 0.37 2.69
N ARG A 483 -24.06 1.43 3.51
CA ARG A 483 -24.33 1.26 4.93
C ARG A 483 -25.71 0.63 5.18
N GLU A 484 -26.75 1.03 4.46
CA GLU A 484 -28.09 0.45 4.61
C GLU A 484 -28.17 -0.99 4.15
N ASP A 485 -27.58 -1.30 3.00
CA ASP A 485 -27.57 -2.64 2.40
C ASP A 485 -26.60 -3.60 3.09
N ALA A 486 -25.60 -3.07 3.80
CA ALA A 486 -24.59 -3.78 4.56
C ALA A 486 -23.95 -4.98 3.82
N PRO A 487 -23.50 -4.85 2.55
CA PRO A 487 -22.86 -5.97 1.85
C PRO A 487 -21.54 -6.38 2.52
N TRP A 488 -20.97 -5.47 3.31
CA TRP A 488 -19.75 -5.66 4.07
C TRP A 488 -19.93 -5.25 5.53
N ALA A 489 -19.05 -5.74 6.39
CA ALA A 489 -18.82 -5.16 7.70
C ALA A 489 -17.50 -4.40 7.66
N PHE A 490 -17.55 -3.07 7.74
CA PHE A 490 -16.37 -2.22 7.87
C PHE A 490 -15.84 -2.33 9.28
N VAL A 491 -14.54 -2.55 9.45
CA VAL A 491 -13.97 -2.80 10.78
C VAL A 491 -12.89 -1.78 11.11
N ALA A 492 -11.85 -1.64 10.29
CA ALA A 492 -10.71 -0.81 10.66
C ALA A 492 -10.08 -0.09 9.46
N ASN A 493 -9.57 1.13 9.69
CA ASN A 493 -8.67 1.84 8.80
C ASN A 493 -7.29 1.86 9.43
N TRP A 494 -6.29 1.29 8.77
CA TRP A 494 -4.92 1.26 9.27
C TRP A 494 -4.34 2.67 9.33
N LYS A 495 -3.80 3.05 10.47
CA LYS A 495 -2.89 4.17 10.59
C LYS A 495 -1.52 3.71 10.13
N GLN A 496 -1.10 4.15 8.97
CA GLN A 496 0.29 3.90 8.62
C GLN A 496 1.20 4.61 9.62
N ASN A 497 2.33 4.01 9.91
CA ASN A 497 3.29 4.52 10.85
C ASN A 497 4.73 4.35 10.37
N ALA A 498 5.59 5.21 10.86
CA ALA A 498 7.02 5.11 10.73
C ALA A 498 7.67 5.71 11.98
N VAL A 499 8.87 5.27 12.31
CA VAL A 499 9.70 5.89 13.34
C VAL A 499 11.00 6.36 12.71
N THR A 500 11.38 7.59 13.03
CA THR A 500 12.68 8.14 12.69
C THR A 500 13.50 8.38 13.96
N THR A 501 14.82 8.35 13.84
CA THR A 501 15.66 8.98 14.87
C THR A 501 15.41 10.50 14.86
N GLU A 502 15.60 11.19 16.00
CA GLU A 502 15.43 12.65 16.10
C GLU A 502 16.36 13.43 15.17
N ARG A 503 17.45 12.81 14.72
CA ARG A 503 18.38 13.39 13.74
C ARG A 503 17.78 13.57 12.36
N VAL A 504 16.77 12.78 12.00
CA VAL A 504 16.07 12.87 10.70
C VAL A 504 15.15 14.09 10.70
N GLN A 505 15.36 14.97 9.75
CA GLN A 505 14.62 16.22 9.59
C GLN A 505 13.92 16.27 8.23
N GLY A 506 12.77 16.94 8.15
CA GLY A 506 12.01 17.09 6.91
C GLY A 506 11.33 15.82 6.41
N PHE A 507 11.25 14.78 7.24
CA PHE A 507 10.49 13.58 6.91
C PHE A 507 8.99 13.83 7.17
N GLU A 508 8.19 13.55 6.14
CA GLU A 508 6.73 13.57 6.20
C GLU A 508 6.19 12.22 5.74
N LEU A 509 5.38 11.60 6.59
CA LEU A 509 4.73 10.34 6.26
C LEU A 509 3.62 10.61 5.22
N GLN A 510 3.63 9.85 4.12
CA GLN A 510 2.61 9.97 3.08
C GLN A 510 1.42 9.07 3.40
N PRO A 511 0.16 9.54 3.30
CA PRO A 511 -1.01 8.69 3.55
C PRO A 511 -1.14 7.53 2.56
N SER A 512 -0.39 7.58 1.46
CA SER A 512 -0.32 6.53 0.44
C SER A 512 0.64 5.37 0.77
N PHE A 513 1.23 5.31 1.98
CA PHE A 513 2.27 4.34 2.38
C PHE A 513 3.58 4.44 1.57
N LEU A 514 3.74 5.48 0.80
CA LEU A 514 4.92 5.75 -0.01
C LEU A 514 5.95 6.56 0.79
N LEU A 515 7.20 6.56 0.35
CA LEU A 515 8.28 7.34 0.94
C LEU A 515 8.82 8.31 -0.11
N ASN A 516 8.71 9.61 0.16
CA ASN A 516 9.40 10.64 -0.59
C ASN A 516 10.52 11.22 0.30
N LEU A 517 11.77 10.97 -0.07
CA LEU A 517 12.95 11.34 0.71
C LEU A 517 13.74 12.52 0.11
N ALA A 518 13.21 13.15 -0.94
CA ALA A 518 13.90 14.23 -1.66
C ALA A 518 14.28 15.42 -0.77
N HIS A 519 13.44 15.73 0.24
CA HIS A 519 13.63 16.88 1.13
C HIS A 519 14.13 16.48 2.53
N VAL A 520 14.40 15.20 2.76
CA VAL A 520 14.91 14.69 4.03
C VAL A 520 16.36 15.05 4.20
N SER A 521 16.74 15.34 5.44
CA SER A 521 18.13 15.55 5.84
C SER A 521 18.38 14.91 7.21
N LYS A 522 19.65 14.79 7.57
CA LYS A 522 20.07 14.23 8.85
C LYS A 522 21.00 15.22 9.56
N ALA A 523 20.72 15.53 10.81
CA ALA A 523 21.59 16.38 11.61
C ALA A 523 22.88 15.65 11.97
N ALA A 524 24.00 16.37 12.04
CA ALA A 524 25.25 15.84 12.55
C ALA A 524 25.09 15.37 14.01
N GLN A 525 25.94 14.42 14.41
CA GLN A 525 25.99 13.95 15.80
C GLN A 525 26.52 14.99 16.73
#